data_49ea6870014a11f5503383d7be5f6663
#
_entry.id   49ea6870014a11f5503383d7be5f6663
#
_cell.length_a   1.000
_cell.length_b   1.000
_cell.length_c   1.000
_cell.angle_alpha   90.00
_cell.angle_beta   90.00
_cell.angle_gamma   90.00
#
_symmetry.space_group_name_H-M   'P 1'
#
loop_
_entity.id
_entity.type
_entity.pdbx_description
1 polymer ?
#
loop_
_entity_poly.entity_id
_entity_poly.type
_entity_poly.pdbx_seq_one_letter_code
_entity_poly.pdbx_strand_id
1 'polypeptide(L)'
;KSPRLVSESEARAIASAGLSAKLVGVFVDSPAEFVRRAVGEYALAAVQLHGSENADYIKSLRGCGAEIWRAVWLSSRGDVAAAAEIECGKLVVDSSRGASRGGTGLTANWDLARELASVRDVFLAGGISFANARAAIEQVAPYGLDLNSAVEISPRKKDTDLISKYLKTIK
;
A
#
# COMPACT_ATOMS: atom_id res chain seq x y z
N LYS A 1 17.39 3.06 5.99
CA LYS A 1 17.03 1.83 5.23
C LYS A 1 15.89 1.12 5.95
N SER A 2 14.87 0.68 5.23
CA SER A 2 13.75 -0.10 5.81
C SER A 2 14.25 -1.45 6.32
N PRO A 3 13.77 -1.95 7.49
CA PRO A 3 14.06 -3.31 7.93
C PRO A 3 13.45 -4.37 7.01
N ARG A 4 12.54 -3.96 6.11
CA ARG A 4 11.85 -4.81 5.12
C ARG A 4 12.39 -4.68 3.71
N LEU A 5 13.58 -4.10 3.55
CA LEU A 5 14.21 -4.00 2.23
C LEU A 5 14.46 -5.41 1.67
N VAL A 6 14.00 -5.63 0.44
CA VAL A 6 14.18 -6.87 -0.33
C VAL A 6 15.40 -6.69 -1.22
N SER A 7 16.32 -7.65 -1.20
CA SER A 7 17.46 -7.70 -2.15
C SER A 7 16.99 -8.13 -3.54
N GLU A 8 17.78 -7.85 -4.57
CA GLU A 8 17.46 -8.29 -5.93
C GLU A 8 17.36 -9.83 -6.04
N SER A 9 18.23 -10.58 -5.33
CA SER A 9 18.16 -12.03 -5.30
C SER A 9 16.87 -12.57 -4.68
N GLU A 10 16.41 -11.95 -3.59
CA GLU A 10 15.13 -12.29 -2.95
C GLU A 10 13.95 -11.94 -3.87
N ALA A 11 13.98 -10.78 -4.52
CA ALA A 11 12.95 -10.36 -5.46
C ALA A 11 12.82 -11.35 -6.64
N ARG A 12 13.95 -11.80 -7.20
CA ARG A 12 13.97 -12.83 -8.24
C ARG A 12 13.40 -14.17 -7.75
N ALA A 13 13.77 -14.60 -6.55
CA ALA A 13 13.25 -15.82 -5.96
C ALA A 13 11.72 -15.77 -5.78
N ILE A 14 11.19 -14.62 -5.29
CA ILE A 14 9.75 -14.41 -5.15
C ILE A 14 9.05 -14.42 -6.52
N ALA A 15 9.60 -13.70 -7.50
CA ALA A 15 9.03 -13.64 -8.85
C ALA A 15 8.98 -15.02 -9.54
N SER A 16 9.97 -15.86 -9.26
CA SER A 16 10.09 -17.22 -9.84
C SER A 16 9.31 -18.29 -9.06
N ALA A 17 8.69 -17.96 -7.94
CA ALA A 17 8.04 -18.93 -7.06
C ALA A 17 6.69 -19.48 -7.59
N GLY A 18 6.22 -19.06 -8.77
CA GLY A 18 4.96 -19.53 -9.36
C GLY A 18 3.72 -19.16 -8.55
N LEU A 19 3.73 -18.00 -7.91
CA LEU A 19 2.63 -17.53 -7.07
C LEU A 19 1.39 -17.20 -7.90
N SER A 20 0.21 -17.57 -7.41
CA SER A 20 -1.08 -17.14 -7.98
C SER A 20 -1.41 -15.68 -7.63
N ALA A 21 -0.77 -15.12 -6.61
CA ALA A 21 -0.94 -13.73 -6.21
C ALA A 21 -0.20 -12.77 -7.15
N LYS A 22 -0.80 -11.61 -7.39
CA LYS A 22 -0.15 -10.52 -8.12
C LYS A 22 0.93 -9.88 -7.26
N LEU A 23 2.10 -9.63 -7.84
CA LEU A 23 3.20 -8.98 -7.14
C LEU A 23 3.08 -7.46 -7.23
N VAL A 24 3.27 -6.80 -6.10
CA VAL A 24 3.31 -5.35 -5.98
C VAL A 24 4.69 -4.93 -5.45
N GLY A 25 5.40 -4.10 -6.20
CA GLY A 25 6.67 -3.52 -5.76
C GLY A 25 6.44 -2.22 -5.00
N VAL A 26 7.00 -2.10 -3.80
CA VAL A 26 6.95 -0.85 -3.01
C VAL A 26 8.27 -0.11 -3.16
N PHE A 27 8.21 1.13 -3.63
CA PHE A 27 9.36 1.98 -3.89
C PHE A 27 9.28 3.29 -3.10
N VAL A 28 10.42 3.80 -2.69
CA VAL A 28 10.56 5.06 -1.97
C VAL A 28 11.67 5.86 -2.64
N ASP A 29 11.31 6.93 -3.32
CA ASP A 29 12.23 7.86 -3.99
C ASP A 29 13.28 7.16 -4.89
N SER A 30 12.89 6.06 -5.51
CA SER A 30 13.76 5.27 -6.38
C SER A 30 13.85 5.89 -7.78
N PRO A 31 14.97 5.78 -8.50
CA PRO A 31 15.06 6.24 -9.89
C PRO A 31 14.01 5.56 -10.78
N ALA A 32 13.34 6.29 -11.68
CA ALA A 32 12.29 5.76 -12.53
C ALA A 32 12.74 4.59 -13.41
N GLU A 33 13.99 4.63 -13.89
CA GLU A 33 14.58 3.54 -14.68
C GLU A 33 14.72 2.25 -13.88
N PHE A 34 15.09 2.37 -12.59
CA PHE A 34 15.15 1.22 -11.68
C PHE A 34 13.75 0.60 -11.50
N VAL A 35 12.72 1.42 -11.30
CA VAL A 35 11.34 0.96 -11.15
C VAL A 35 10.86 0.29 -12.43
N ARG A 36 11.10 0.87 -13.61
CA ARG A 36 10.75 0.26 -14.91
C ARG A 36 11.42 -1.09 -15.12
N ARG A 37 12.72 -1.19 -14.82
CA ARG A 37 13.46 -2.45 -14.89
C ARG A 37 12.85 -3.50 -13.95
N ALA A 38 12.56 -3.13 -12.70
CA ALA A 38 11.97 -4.02 -11.71
C ALA A 38 10.59 -4.54 -12.15
N VAL A 39 9.76 -3.69 -12.79
CA VAL A 39 8.46 -4.11 -13.34
C VAL A 39 8.65 -5.25 -14.34
N GLY A 40 9.54 -5.11 -15.31
CA GLY A 40 9.79 -6.13 -16.32
C GLY A 40 10.47 -7.37 -15.74
N GLU A 41 11.48 -7.20 -14.89
CA GLU A 41 12.29 -8.28 -14.35
C GLU A 41 11.51 -9.17 -13.36
N TYR A 42 10.63 -8.57 -12.54
CA TYR A 42 9.88 -9.28 -11.50
C TYR A 42 8.42 -9.49 -11.85
N ALA A 43 8.00 -9.15 -13.06
CA ALA A 43 6.61 -9.24 -13.51
C ALA A 43 5.62 -8.59 -12.53
N LEU A 44 5.94 -7.36 -12.07
CA LEU A 44 5.11 -6.65 -11.12
C LEU A 44 3.79 -6.24 -11.77
N ALA A 45 2.68 -6.56 -11.13
CA ALA A 45 1.35 -6.12 -11.55
C ALA A 45 1.06 -4.66 -11.16
N ALA A 46 1.69 -4.20 -10.09
CA ALA A 46 1.59 -2.81 -9.65
C ALA A 46 2.89 -2.32 -8.99
N VAL A 47 3.04 -1.00 -9.01
CA VAL A 47 4.10 -0.25 -8.35
C VAL A 47 3.46 0.69 -7.34
N GLN A 48 3.77 0.54 -6.07
CA GLN A 48 3.36 1.44 -5.01
C GLN A 48 4.47 2.45 -4.73
N LEU A 49 4.21 3.73 -4.98
CA LEU A 49 5.11 4.85 -4.69
C LEU A 49 4.82 5.35 -3.27
N HIS A 50 5.79 5.21 -2.37
CA HIS A 50 5.61 5.46 -0.93
C HIS A 50 6.56 6.53 -0.38
N GLY A 51 7.22 7.28 -1.25
CA GLY A 51 8.14 8.38 -0.92
C GLY A 51 7.55 9.75 -1.21
N SER A 52 8.37 10.62 -1.78
CA SER A 52 8.03 12.01 -2.16
C SER A 52 7.78 12.18 -3.67
N GLU A 53 7.54 11.08 -4.39
CA GLU A 53 7.35 11.08 -5.84
C GLU A 53 6.21 12.03 -6.25
N ASN A 54 6.50 12.98 -7.13
CA ASN A 54 5.57 13.99 -7.61
C ASN A 54 4.80 13.55 -8.88
N ALA A 55 3.94 14.42 -9.40
CA ALA A 55 3.13 14.15 -10.58
C ALA A 55 3.99 13.86 -11.82
N ASP A 56 5.11 14.55 -12.00
CA ASP A 56 5.98 14.34 -13.17
C ASP A 56 6.69 12.98 -13.08
N TYR A 57 7.06 12.56 -11.87
CA TYR A 57 7.59 11.23 -11.66
C TYR A 57 6.54 10.14 -12.00
N ILE A 58 5.30 10.29 -11.52
CA ILE A 58 4.20 9.38 -11.84
C ILE A 58 3.99 9.30 -13.37
N LYS A 59 3.98 10.46 -14.05
CA LYS A 59 3.89 10.52 -15.52
C LYS A 59 5.04 9.79 -16.20
N SER A 60 6.25 9.91 -15.66
CA SER A 60 7.43 9.24 -16.22
C SER A 60 7.34 7.72 -16.18
N LEU A 61 6.51 7.13 -15.32
CA LEU A 61 6.28 5.70 -15.23
C LEU A 61 5.12 5.19 -16.11
N ARG A 62 4.37 6.06 -16.77
CA ARG A 62 3.28 5.64 -17.66
C ARG A 62 3.79 4.68 -18.74
N GLY A 63 3.00 3.64 -19.00
CA GLY A 63 3.37 2.61 -19.99
C GLY A 63 4.47 1.66 -19.53
N CYS A 64 4.85 1.64 -18.25
CA CYS A 64 5.85 0.70 -17.72
C CYS A 64 5.37 -0.77 -17.66
N GLY A 65 4.09 -1.04 -17.91
CA GLY A 65 3.50 -2.39 -17.86
C GLY A 65 2.89 -2.78 -16.51
N ALA A 66 2.94 -1.88 -15.52
CA ALA A 66 2.32 -2.08 -14.22
C ALA A 66 1.36 -0.93 -13.87
N GLU A 67 0.36 -1.19 -13.04
CA GLU A 67 -0.50 -0.16 -12.47
C GLU A 67 0.29 0.68 -11.45
N ILE A 68 0.14 1.99 -11.47
CA ILE A 68 0.83 2.88 -10.52
C ILE A 68 -0.11 3.21 -9.37
N TRP A 69 0.32 2.90 -8.16
CA TRP A 69 -0.35 3.25 -6.91
C TRP A 69 0.43 4.31 -6.16
N ARG A 70 -0.25 5.21 -5.47
CA ARG A 70 0.38 6.29 -4.70
C ARG A 70 -0.03 6.23 -3.25
N ALA A 71 0.94 6.17 -2.34
CA ALA A 71 0.69 6.33 -0.91
C ALA A 71 0.39 7.80 -0.57
N VAL A 72 -0.65 8.04 0.21
CA VAL A 72 -1.09 9.35 0.67
C VAL A 72 -1.39 9.35 2.16
N TRP A 73 -1.26 10.50 2.79
CA TRP A 73 -1.55 10.72 4.20
C TRP A 73 -2.61 11.80 4.30
N LEU A 74 -3.66 11.54 5.06
CA LEU A 74 -4.81 12.43 5.18
C LEU A 74 -4.88 13.02 6.58
N SER A 75 -4.70 14.33 6.69
CA SER A 75 -4.81 15.10 7.94
C SER A 75 -5.98 16.09 7.88
N SER A 76 -6.44 16.43 6.67
CA SER A 76 -7.48 17.42 6.42
C SER A 76 -8.28 17.06 5.16
N ARG A 77 -9.43 17.72 4.97
CA ARG A 77 -10.18 17.66 3.70
C ARG A 77 -9.41 18.23 2.51
N GLY A 78 -8.49 19.16 2.77
CA GLY A 78 -7.58 19.66 1.73
C GLY A 78 -6.69 18.55 1.17
N ASP A 79 -6.22 17.64 2.05
CA ASP A 79 -5.43 16.48 1.62
C ASP A 79 -6.29 15.48 0.82
N VAL A 80 -7.56 15.32 1.19
CA VAL A 80 -8.51 14.48 0.42
C VAL A 80 -8.68 15.03 -0.99
N ALA A 81 -8.95 16.34 -1.13
CA ALA A 81 -9.10 16.98 -2.43
C ALA A 81 -7.82 16.86 -3.27
N ALA A 82 -6.66 17.13 -2.68
CA ALA A 82 -5.38 16.98 -3.38
C ALA A 82 -5.10 15.53 -3.79
N ALA A 83 -5.41 14.55 -2.94
CA ALA A 83 -5.23 13.13 -3.25
C ALA A 83 -6.17 12.66 -4.36
N ALA A 84 -7.41 13.16 -4.42
CA ALA A 84 -8.37 12.82 -5.45
C ALA A 84 -7.90 13.18 -6.86
N GLU A 85 -7.12 14.26 -7.01
CA GLU A 85 -6.57 14.76 -8.27
C GLU A 85 -5.30 14.03 -8.74
N ILE A 86 -4.73 13.12 -7.93
CA ILE A 86 -3.52 12.41 -8.33
C ILE A 86 -3.82 11.46 -9.50
N GLU A 87 -3.17 11.66 -10.62
CA GLU A 87 -3.32 10.83 -11.82
C GLU A 87 -2.58 9.49 -11.71
N CYS A 88 -3.09 8.57 -10.90
CA CYS A 88 -2.59 7.21 -10.74
C CYS A 88 -3.75 6.20 -10.73
N GLY A 89 -3.44 4.90 -10.77
CA GLY A 89 -4.45 3.83 -10.74
C GLY A 89 -5.20 3.80 -9.41
N LYS A 90 -4.49 3.56 -8.31
CA LYS A 90 -5.08 3.48 -6.96
C LYS A 90 -4.30 4.30 -5.95
N LEU A 91 -4.96 4.65 -4.86
CA LEU A 91 -4.33 5.31 -3.72
C LEU A 91 -4.17 4.33 -2.56
N VAL A 92 -3.11 4.50 -1.78
CA VAL A 92 -2.90 3.78 -0.53
C VAL A 92 -2.93 4.80 0.60
N VAL A 93 -3.99 4.84 1.38
CA VAL A 93 -4.10 5.72 2.55
C VAL A 93 -3.37 5.07 3.71
N ASP A 94 -2.22 5.63 4.09
CA ASP A 94 -1.41 5.14 5.20
C ASP A 94 -1.55 6.06 6.41
N SER A 95 -2.01 5.51 7.53
CA SER A 95 -2.17 6.25 8.79
C SER A 95 -0.87 6.46 9.56
N SER A 96 0.23 5.82 9.17
CA SER A 96 1.45 5.75 9.99
C SER A 96 2.23 7.07 10.12
N ARG A 97 2.02 8.04 9.21
CA ARG A 97 2.68 9.36 9.24
C ARG A 97 1.92 10.45 10.00
N GLY A 98 0.63 10.29 10.25
CA GLY A 98 -0.21 11.31 10.91
C GLY A 98 -0.41 11.09 12.41
N ALA A 99 -0.11 9.93 12.93
CA ALA A 99 -0.22 9.65 14.35
C ALA A 99 1.02 10.20 15.07
N SER A 100 0.90 11.35 15.70
CA SER A 100 1.75 11.75 16.80
C SER A 100 2.03 10.54 17.69
N ARG A 101 3.30 10.20 17.88
CA ARG A 101 3.79 9.13 18.75
C ARG A 101 3.01 9.11 20.07
N GLY A 102 2.19 8.13 20.25
CA GLY A 102 1.55 7.94 21.54
C GLY A 102 0.38 6.98 21.48
N GLY A 103 0.62 5.73 21.73
CA GLY A 103 -0.17 4.73 22.45
C GLY A 103 -1.70 4.69 22.41
N THR A 104 -2.36 5.40 21.52
CA THR A 104 -3.82 5.55 21.51
C THR A 104 -4.55 4.66 20.50
N GLY A 105 -3.82 3.83 19.73
CA GLY A 105 -4.49 2.96 18.75
C GLY A 105 -5.31 3.72 17.71
N LEU A 106 -5.05 5.03 17.53
CA LEU A 106 -5.76 5.84 16.56
C LEU A 106 -5.36 5.39 15.16
N THR A 107 -6.24 4.61 14.60
CA THR A 107 -6.46 4.36 13.19
C THR A 107 -6.41 5.69 12.43
N ALA A 108 -6.04 5.64 11.14
CA ALA A 108 -6.20 6.75 10.20
C ALA A 108 -7.49 7.49 10.49
N ASN A 109 -7.56 8.75 10.12
CA ASN A 109 -8.85 9.43 10.12
C ASN A 109 -9.73 8.73 9.08
N TRP A 110 -10.47 7.71 9.53
CA TRP A 110 -11.30 6.88 8.66
C TRP A 110 -12.42 7.67 7.98
N ASP A 111 -12.81 8.81 8.57
CA ASP A 111 -13.77 9.71 7.91
C ASP A 111 -13.18 10.33 6.66
N LEU A 112 -11.93 10.79 6.71
CA LEU A 112 -11.22 11.31 5.53
C LEU A 112 -10.94 10.19 4.52
N ALA A 113 -10.57 9.00 5.00
CA ALA A 113 -10.35 7.84 4.13
C ALA A 113 -11.63 7.42 3.41
N ARG A 114 -12.78 7.44 4.10
CA ARG A 114 -14.10 7.18 3.51
C ARG A 114 -14.47 8.23 2.47
N GLU A 115 -14.23 9.52 2.77
CA GLU A 115 -14.47 10.60 1.81
C GLU A 115 -13.67 10.38 0.52
N LEU A 116 -12.39 10.02 0.63
CA LEU A 116 -11.56 9.70 -0.53
C LEU A 116 -12.02 8.41 -1.24
N ALA A 117 -12.37 7.36 -0.49
CA ALA A 117 -12.82 6.08 -1.04
C ALA A 117 -14.14 6.20 -1.82
N SER A 118 -14.96 7.23 -1.55
CA SER A 118 -16.19 7.49 -2.31
C SER A 118 -15.96 7.98 -3.74
N VAL A 119 -14.76 8.47 -4.06
CA VAL A 119 -14.41 9.03 -5.37
C VAL A 119 -13.21 8.37 -6.04
N ARG A 120 -12.43 7.55 -5.31
CA ARG A 120 -11.24 6.87 -5.80
C ARG A 120 -11.13 5.45 -5.23
N ASP A 121 -10.48 4.56 -5.99
CA ASP A 121 -10.07 3.25 -5.47
C ASP A 121 -8.95 3.41 -4.45
N VAL A 122 -9.24 3.05 -3.19
CA VAL A 122 -8.34 3.25 -2.05
C VAL A 122 -8.01 1.92 -1.38
N PHE A 123 -6.73 1.61 -1.21
CA PHE A 123 -6.29 0.66 -0.20
C PHE A 123 -6.12 1.37 1.14
N LEU A 124 -6.66 0.80 2.21
CA LEU A 124 -6.48 1.32 3.55
C LEU A 124 -5.34 0.58 4.24
N ALA A 125 -4.30 1.33 4.62
CA ALA A 125 -3.10 0.87 5.29
C ALA A 125 -2.93 1.53 6.66
N GLY A 126 -1.88 1.12 7.38
CA GLY A 126 -1.49 1.72 8.66
C GLY A 126 -2.41 1.33 9.82
N GLY A 127 -1.89 0.55 10.76
CA GLY A 127 -2.62 0.16 11.96
C GLY A 127 -3.78 -0.81 11.77
N ILE A 128 -4.01 -1.33 10.57
CA ILE A 128 -5.03 -2.35 10.33
C ILE A 128 -4.59 -3.65 10.98
N SER A 129 -5.48 -4.23 11.79
CA SER A 129 -5.26 -5.43 12.57
C SER A 129 -6.50 -6.33 12.51
N PHE A 130 -6.37 -7.57 12.98
CA PHE A 130 -7.51 -8.49 13.06
C PHE A 130 -8.67 -7.91 13.87
N ALA A 131 -8.37 -7.13 14.90
CA ALA A 131 -9.39 -6.53 15.78
C ALA A 131 -10.21 -5.42 15.10
N ASN A 132 -9.64 -4.73 14.10
CA ASN A 132 -10.31 -3.57 13.50
C ASN A 132 -10.58 -3.69 11.99
N ALA A 133 -10.11 -4.75 11.33
CA ALA A 133 -10.26 -4.92 9.88
C ALA A 133 -11.72 -4.89 9.41
N ARG A 134 -12.64 -5.54 10.15
CA ARG A 134 -14.06 -5.52 9.82
C ARG A 134 -14.66 -4.11 9.94
N ALA A 135 -14.37 -3.41 11.03
CA ALA A 135 -14.82 -2.04 11.22
C ALA A 135 -14.23 -1.10 10.14
N ALA A 136 -12.97 -1.32 9.74
CA ALA A 136 -12.34 -0.58 8.64
C ALA A 136 -13.09 -0.76 7.32
N ILE A 137 -13.49 -2.00 6.99
CA ILE A 137 -14.28 -2.28 5.78
C ILE A 137 -15.64 -1.63 5.86
N GLU A 138 -16.36 -1.77 6.98
CA GLU A 138 -17.71 -1.24 7.15
C GLU A 138 -17.75 0.29 7.16
N GLN A 139 -16.76 0.95 7.76
CA GLN A 139 -16.74 2.41 7.90
C GLN A 139 -16.17 3.13 6.69
N VAL A 140 -15.14 2.58 6.04
CA VAL A 140 -14.42 3.23 4.94
C VAL A 140 -14.88 2.75 3.58
N ALA A 141 -15.36 1.50 3.47
CA ALA A 141 -15.65 0.82 2.22
C ALA A 141 -14.47 0.89 1.21
N PRO A 142 -13.23 0.55 1.62
CA PRO A 142 -12.07 0.66 0.76
C PRO A 142 -12.10 -0.39 -0.34
N TYR A 143 -11.35 -0.16 -1.42
CA TYR A 143 -11.09 -1.17 -2.46
C TYR A 143 -10.42 -2.43 -1.88
N GLY A 144 -9.55 -2.25 -0.87
CA GLY A 144 -8.88 -3.33 -0.17
C GLY A 144 -8.15 -2.86 1.08
N LEU A 145 -7.61 -3.82 1.84
CA LEU A 145 -6.79 -3.55 3.01
C LEU A 145 -5.32 -3.89 2.71
N ASP A 146 -4.41 -3.04 3.15
CA ASP A 146 -2.97 -3.32 3.15
C ASP A 146 -2.53 -3.73 4.57
N LEU A 147 -2.15 -5.01 4.70
CA LEU A 147 -1.74 -5.62 5.96
C LEU A 147 -0.24 -5.93 5.91
N ASN A 148 0.52 -5.28 6.76
CA ASN A 148 1.97 -5.52 6.83
C ASN A 148 2.36 -6.13 8.17
N SER A 149 2.60 -5.33 9.23
CA SER A 149 3.02 -5.81 10.54
C SER A 149 1.97 -6.67 11.24
N ALA A 150 0.69 -6.44 10.97
CA ALA A 150 -0.42 -7.19 11.55
C ALA A 150 -0.44 -8.69 11.17
N VAL A 151 0.32 -9.06 10.15
CA VAL A 151 0.46 -10.46 9.68
C VAL A 151 1.92 -10.92 9.74
N GLU A 152 2.74 -10.34 10.62
CA GLU A 152 4.12 -10.72 10.84
C GLU A 152 4.33 -11.34 12.23
N ILE A 153 5.09 -12.43 12.27
CA ILE A 153 5.66 -12.98 13.52
C ILE A 153 6.82 -12.07 13.98
N SER A 154 7.60 -11.59 13.02
CA SER A 154 8.69 -10.64 13.19
C SER A 154 8.89 -9.91 11.86
N PRO A 155 9.59 -8.76 11.81
CA PRO A 155 9.85 -8.06 10.54
C PRO A 155 10.34 -9.02 9.46
N ARG A 156 9.67 -9.00 8.28
CA ARG A 156 9.92 -9.85 7.11
C ARG A 156 9.47 -11.31 7.24
N LYS A 157 9.02 -11.77 8.39
CA LYS A 157 8.51 -13.14 8.58
C LYS A 157 7.00 -13.11 8.76
N LYS A 158 6.27 -13.43 7.70
CA LYS A 158 4.81 -13.48 7.72
C LYS A 158 4.29 -14.71 8.47
N ASP A 159 3.16 -14.54 9.14
CA ASP A 159 2.39 -15.60 9.80
C ASP A 159 1.31 -16.10 8.82
N THR A 160 1.52 -17.30 8.28
CA THR A 160 0.61 -17.90 7.28
C THR A 160 -0.75 -18.27 7.86
N ASP A 161 -0.80 -18.65 9.15
CA ASP A 161 -2.05 -19.00 9.82
C ASP A 161 -2.89 -17.75 10.07
N LEU A 162 -2.22 -16.66 10.48
CA LEU A 162 -2.85 -15.37 10.66
C LEU A 162 -3.37 -14.80 9.34
N ILE A 163 -2.59 -14.89 8.25
CA ILE A 163 -3.05 -14.52 6.90
C ILE A 163 -4.29 -15.32 6.52
N SER A 164 -4.26 -16.64 6.70
CA SER A 164 -5.39 -17.52 6.38
C SER A 164 -6.64 -17.16 7.19
N LYS A 165 -6.46 -16.78 8.45
CA LYS A 165 -7.55 -16.31 9.32
C LYS A 165 -8.15 -15.00 8.80
N TYR A 166 -7.32 -14.03 8.40
CA TYR A 166 -7.80 -12.78 7.79
C TYR A 166 -8.63 -13.04 6.54
N LEU A 167 -8.12 -13.85 5.61
CA LEU A 167 -8.82 -14.15 4.36
C LEU A 167 -10.19 -14.81 4.57
N LYS A 168 -10.40 -15.53 5.67
CA LYS A 168 -11.70 -16.11 6.05
C LYS A 168 -12.66 -15.09 6.69
N THR A 169 -12.12 -14.05 7.33
CA THR A 169 -12.92 -13.09 8.11
C THR A 169 -13.43 -11.94 7.25
N ILE A 170 -12.68 -11.57 6.19
CA ILE A 170 -12.99 -10.43 5.31
C ILE A 170 -13.74 -10.84 4.04
N LYS A 171 -14.11 -12.11 3.91
CA LYS A 171 -15.08 -12.59 2.92
C LYS A 171 -16.50 -12.33 3.49
#